data_44151f6fa6118c82333b10a9e3b075cf
#
_entry.id   44151f6fa6118c82333b10a9e3b075cf
#
_cell.length_a   1.000
_cell.length_b   1.000
_cell.length_c   1.000
_cell.angle_alpha   90.00
_cell.angle_beta   90.00
_cell.angle_gamma   90.00
#
_symmetry.space_group_name_H-M   'P 1'
#
loop_
_entity.id
_entity.type
_entity.pdbx_description
1 polymer ?
#
loop_
_entity_poly.entity_id
_entity_poly.type
_entity_poly.pdbx_seq_one_letter_code
_entity_poly.pdbx_strand_id
1 'polypeptide(L)'
;MKQFLLLISLIGLIWLPVHGQRPIEQAPDGFDMEKTSIKRGNINTVEYPSETVGTNRKAVIYTPPGYPEDATYPVLYLLHGIGGTETECLDNADPQIILDNLYAEGKLEPMIVVMPNGRAMEDDRATGNIFAPDKVEAFANFEQELLNDLIPFIEQTYPVYTDREHRALAGLSMGGGQSLNFGLGNLDMFAWVGGFSSAPNTKQPEELLPDPEEGKEKLNLLWISCGLGDNLLSISKRTHEYLEEHNVPHIYYEEPGGHDFDVWKNDLYLFSQRLFN
;
A
#
# COMPACT_ATOMS: atom_id res chain seq x y z
N MET A 1 33.07 47.21 -52.40
CA MET A 1 33.41 46.39 -51.24
C MET A 1 32.13 46.19 -50.43
N LYS A 2 31.49 45.02 -50.54
CA LYS A 2 30.27 44.67 -49.79
C LYS A 2 30.68 43.71 -48.63
N GLN A 3 30.54 44.19 -47.43
CA GLN A 3 30.77 43.35 -46.23
C GLN A 3 29.53 42.44 -45.97
N PHE A 4 29.74 41.14 -45.97
CA PHE A 4 28.76 40.13 -45.51
C PHE A 4 28.90 39.97 -44.02
N LEU A 5 27.88 40.32 -43.26
CA LEU A 5 27.76 39.98 -41.86
C LEU A 5 27.20 38.54 -41.76
N LEU A 6 27.98 37.65 -41.19
CA LEU A 6 27.56 36.30 -40.83
C LEU A 6 26.90 36.36 -39.44
N LEU A 7 25.58 36.16 -39.37
CA LEU A 7 24.86 35.94 -38.10
C LEU A 7 25.05 34.48 -37.69
N ILE A 8 25.83 34.25 -36.65
CA ILE A 8 25.90 32.93 -35.98
C ILE A 8 24.80 32.91 -34.93
N SER A 9 23.71 32.16 -35.20
CA SER A 9 22.69 31.87 -34.19
C SER A 9 23.21 30.78 -33.23
N LEU A 10 23.50 31.19 -31.99
CA LEU A 10 23.75 30.27 -30.91
C LEU A 10 22.39 29.62 -30.50
N ILE A 11 22.19 28.36 -30.85
CA ILE A 11 21.13 27.55 -30.30
C ILE A 11 21.63 27.10 -28.92
N GLY A 12 21.17 27.79 -27.88
CA GLY A 12 21.40 27.36 -26.51
C GLY A 12 20.60 26.08 -26.23
N LEU A 13 21.27 24.96 -26.06
CA LEU A 13 20.68 23.76 -25.49
C LEU A 13 20.24 24.11 -24.06
N ILE A 14 18.94 24.27 -23.85
CA ILE A 14 18.37 24.34 -22.51
C ILE A 14 18.43 22.93 -21.95
N TRP A 15 19.38 22.66 -21.07
CA TRP A 15 19.39 21.50 -20.22
C TRP A 15 18.23 21.66 -19.22
N LEU A 16 17.13 20.98 -19.45
CA LEU A 16 16.12 20.78 -18.40
C LEU A 16 16.75 19.86 -17.37
N PRO A 17 16.76 20.22 -16.09
CA PRO A 17 17.21 19.31 -15.07
C PRO A 17 16.28 18.10 -15.08
N VAL A 18 16.83 16.91 -15.32
CA VAL A 18 16.17 15.66 -14.96
C VAL A 18 15.92 15.77 -13.46
N HIS A 19 14.66 15.84 -13.06
CA HIS A 19 14.28 15.79 -11.65
C HIS A 19 14.63 14.38 -11.14
N GLY A 20 15.88 14.16 -10.77
CA GLY A 20 16.27 12.99 -10.01
C GLY A 20 15.49 13.00 -8.70
N GLN A 21 14.61 12.03 -8.50
CA GLN A 21 14.00 11.81 -7.20
C GLN A 21 15.14 11.72 -6.17
N ARG A 22 15.01 12.46 -5.06
CA ARG A 22 15.99 12.31 -3.98
C ARG A 22 16.00 10.86 -3.53
N PRO A 23 17.18 10.29 -3.21
CA PRO A 23 17.22 8.95 -2.64
C PRO A 23 16.24 8.86 -1.47
N ILE A 24 15.44 7.81 -1.45
CA ILE A 24 14.54 7.55 -0.33
C ILE A 24 15.42 7.02 0.81
N GLU A 25 15.45 7.76 1.91
CA GLU A 25 16.19 7.35 3.09
C GLU A 25 15.35 6.33 3.88
N GLN A 26 16.00 5.34 4.46
CA GLN A 26 15.36 4.41 5.40
C GLN A 26 14.78 5.15 6.60
N ALA A 27 13.82 4.51 7.28
CA ALA A 27 13.32 5.00 8.55
C ALA A 27 14.48 5.19 9.55
N PRO A 28 14.46 6.26 10.37
CA PRO A 28 15.50 6.49 11.36
C PRO A 28 15.44 5.45 12.49
N ASP A 29 16.57 5.18 13.13
CA ASP A 29 16.61 4.29 14.30
C ASP A 29 15.53 4.65 15.33
N GLY A 30 14.79 3.65 15.79
CA GLY A 30 13.75 3.80 16.79
C GLY A 30 12.43 4.38 16.27
N PHE A 31 12.20 4.42 14.95
CA PHE A 31 10.94 4.86 14.35
C PHE A 31 9.74 4.01 14.80
N ASP A 32 9.97 2.74 15.10
CA ASP A 32 9.01 1.74 15.59
C ASP A 32 9.05 1.55 17.11
N MET A 33 9.79 2.40 17.84
CA MET A 33 9.83 2.34 19.30
C MET A 33 8.72 3.18 19.94
N GLU A 34 8.13 2.63 20.99
CA GLU A 34 7.05 3.27 21.72
C GLU A 34 7.51 4.55 22.44
N LYS A 35 6.89 5.69 22.08
CA LYS A 35 7.09 6.99 22.75
C LYS A 35 6.00 7.20 23.79
N THR A 36 6.37 7.31 25.08
CA THR A 36 5.42 7.38 26.20
C THR A 36 4.74 8.75 26.37
N SER A 37 5.28 9.81 25.74
CA SER A 37 4.83 11.20 25.91
C SER A 37 3.90 11.72 24.81
N ILE A 38 3.49 10.86 23.87
CA ILE A 38 2.60 11.23 22.75
C ILE A 38 1.17 10.74 22.97
N LYS A 39 0.21 11.37 22.30
CA LYS A 39 -1.14 10.83 22.19
C LYS A 39 -1.12 9.58 21.32
N ARG A 40 -2.01 8.63 21.62
CA ARG A 40 -2.10 7.36 20.90
C ARG A 40 -3.44 7.20 20.22
N GLY A 41 -3.40 6.50 19.11
CA GLY A 41 -4.58 5.96 18.48
C GLY A 41 -5.19 4.79 19.27
N ASN A 42 -6.31 4.30 18.78
CA ASN A 42 -6.98 3.15 19.39
C ASN A 42 -7.01 1.99 18.39
N ILE A 43 -6.88 0.78 18.93
CA ILE A 43 -7.04 -0.47 18.19
C ILE A 43 -8.31 -1.17 18.67
N ASN A 44 -9.18 -1.53 17.72
CA ASN A 44 -10.38 -2.29 17.98
C ASN A 44 -10.51 -3.43 16.95
N THR A 45 -10.94 -4.60 17.39
CA THR A 45 -11.37 -5.66 16.49
C THR A 45 -12.87 -5.56 16.29
N VAL A 46 -13.30 -5.56 15.02
CA VAL A 46 -14.72 -5.54 14.65
C VAL A 46 -15.09 -6.81 13.90
N GLU A 47 -16.35 -7.17 13.98
CA GLU A 47 -16.96 -8.20 13.15
C GLU A 47 -17.87 -7.54 12.12
N TYR A 48 -17.82 -8.01 10.87
CA TYR A 48 -18.69 -7.55 9.80
C TYR A 48 -19.29 -8.74 9.05
N PRO A 49 -20.53 -8.63 8.56
CA PRO A 49 -21.13 -9.68 7.74
C PRO A 49 -20.44 -9.72 6.38
N SER A 50 -20.05 -10.90 5.91
CA SER A 50 -19.55 -11.10 4.55
C SER A 50 -20.55 -11.97 3.80
N GLU A 51 -21.21 -11.40 2.81
CA GLU A 51 -22.08 -12.15 1.89
C GLU A 51 -21.22 -13.02 0.96
N THR A 52 -20.02 -12.56 0.62
CA THR A 52 -19.05 -13.26 -0.22
C THR A 52 -18.62 -14.59 0.40
N VAL A 53 -18.38 -14.62 1.71
CA VAL A 53 -17.96 -15.85 2.43
C VAL A 53 -19.15 -16.57 3.06
N GLY A 54 -20.25 -15.88 3.33
CA GLY A 54 -21.45 -16.42 3.96
C GLY A 54 -21.35 -16.50 5.50
N THR A 55 -20.42 -15.77 6.13
CA THR A 55 -20.24 -15.74 7.59
C THR A 55 -19.75 -14.36 8.06
N ASN A 56 -19.75 -14.14 9.38
CA ASN A 56 -19.12 -12.95 9.94
C ASN A 56 -17.58 -13.08 9.84
N ARG A 57 -16.96 -12.01 9.40
CA ARG A 57 -15.52 -11.88 9.25
C ARG A 57 -14.99 -10.84 10.24
N LYS A 58 -13.67 -10.82 10.43
CA LYS A 58 -13.02 -9.90 11.37
C LYS A 58 -12.06 -8.97 10.65
N ALA A 59 -11.99 -7.74 11.17
CA ALA A 59 -10.95 -6.78 10.83
C ALA A 59 -10.47 -6.08 12.10
N VAL A 60 -9.20 -5.72 12.13
CA VAL A 60 -8.63 -4.84 13.14
C VAL A 60 -8.64 -3.43 12.59
N ILE A 61 -9.11 -2.49 13.38
CA ILE A 61 -9.25 -1.08 13.02
C ILE A 61 -8.35 -0.25 13.94
N TYR A 62 -7.44 0.52 13.32
CA TYR A 62 -6.74 1.61 14.00
C TYR A 62 -7.45 2.93 13.70
N THR A 63 -7.71 3.71 14.75
CA THR A 63 -8.18 5.09 14.64
C THR A 63 -7.11 6.04 15.18
N PRO A 64 -6.85 7.21 14.54
CA PRO A 64 -5.72 8.07 14.89
C PRO A 64 -5.89 8.75 16.27
N PRO A 65 -4.78 9.25 16.86
CA PRO A 65 -4.83 9.97 18.12
C PRO A 65 -5.79 11.17 18.08
N GLY A 66 -6.70 11.22 19.05
CA GLY A 66 -7.69 12.29 19.14
C GLY A 66 -8.84 12.14 18.15
N TYR A 67 -9.02 10.93 17.61
CA TYR A 67 -10.13 10.57 16.73
C TYR A 67 -11.45 11.18 17.22
N PRO A 68 -12.01 12.21 16.54
CA PRO A 68 -13.30 12.78 16.83
C PRO A 68 -14.36 12.21 15.88
N GLU A 69 -15.56 12.04 16.37
CA GLU A 69 -16.69 11.56 15.56
C GLU A 69 -17.17 12.58 14.50
N ASP A 70 -16.77 13.85 14.64
CA ASP A 70 -17.17 14.96 13.77
C ASP A 70 -16.19 15.25 12.61
N ALA A 71 -15.09 14.50 12.51
CA ALA A 71 -14.16 14.58 11.39
C ALA A 71 -14.36 13.43 10.42
N THR A 72 -13.98 13.63 9.16
CA THR A 72 -13.98 12.58 8.11
C THR A 72 -12.54 12.22 7.79
N TYR A 73 -12.25 10.92 7.67
CA TYR A 73 -10.90 10.40 7.54
C TYR A 73 -10.70 9.64 6.23
N PRO A 74 -9.52 9.74 5.61
CA PRO A 74 -9.10 8.80 4.59
C PRO A 74 -8.83 7.42 5.20
N VAL A 75 -8.83 6.37 4.37
CA VAL A 75 -8.69 4.99 4.81
C VAL A 75 -7.55 4.29 4.07
N LEU A 76 -6.69 3.63 4.86
CA LEU A 76 -5.73 2.64 4.36
C LEU A 76 -6.21 1.23 4.72
N TYR A 77 -6.43 0.39 3.70
CA TYR A 77 -6.59 -1.05 3.86
C TYR A 77 -5.21 -1.70 3.79
N LEU A 78 -4.76 -2.33 4.89
CA LEU A 78 -3.42 -2.92 5.04
C LEU A 78 -3.52 -4.44 5.14
N LEU A 79 -3.02 -5.15 4.13
CA LEU A 79 -3.20 -6.58 3.93
C LEU A 79 -1.98 -7.39 4.42
N HIS A 80 -2.25 -8.50 5.10
CA HIS A 80 -1.27 -9.42 5.67
C HIS A 80 -0.72 -10.44 4.66
N GLY A 81 0.33 -11.19 5.08
CA GLY A 81 0.93 -12.26 4.29
C GLY A 81 0.19 -13.60 4.37
N ILE A 82 0.70 -14.62 3.66
CA ILE A 82 0.05 -15.95 3.56
C ILE A 82 -0.05 -16.67 4.94
N GLY A 83 0.89 -16.41 5.84
CA GLY A 83 0.92 -17.01 7.19
C GLY A 83 0.04 -16.32 8.22
N GLY A 84 -0.55 -15.18 7.85
CA GLY A 84 -1.22 -14.28 8.77
C GLY A 84 -2.74 -14.40 8.83
N THR A 85 -3.28 -13.53 9.65
CA THR A 85 -4.70 -13.21 9.82
C THR A 85 -4.84 -11.71 10.05
N GLU A 86 -6.02 -11.23 10.40
CA GLU A 86 -6.29 -9.82 10.71
C GLU A 86 -5.35 -9.22 11.79
N THR A 87 -4.69 -10.05 12.59
CA THR A 87 -3.79 -9.59 13.66
C THR A 87 -2.30 -9.63 13.29
N GLU A 88 -1.91 -10.19 12.13
CA GLU A 88 -0.50 -10.42 11.79
C GLU A 88 0.34 -9.14 11.89
N CYS A 89 -0.18 -8.03 11.35
CA CYS A 89 0.54 -6.75 11.40
C CYS A 89 0.71 -6.25 12.84
N LEU A 90 -0.30 -6.41 13.70
CA LEU A 90 -0.17 -6.06 15.12
C LEU A 90 0.83 -6.93 15.85
N ASP A 91 0.79 -8.25 15.60
CA ASP A 91 1.59 -9.24 16.32
C ASP A 91 3.09 -9.13 15.99
N ASN A 92 3.46 -8.57 14.83
CA ASN A 92 4.83 -8.60 14.34
C ASN A 92 5.40 -7.23 13.94
N ALA A 93 4.57 -6.22 13.69
CA ALA A 93 5.02 -4.93 13.18
C ALA A 93 4.63 -3.73 14.05
N ASP A 94 3.72 -3.89 15.00
CA ASP A 94 3.23 -2.78 15.83
C ASP A 94 2.88 -1.52 15.01
N PRO A 95 2.07 -1.62 13.93
CA PRO A 95 1.83 -0.51 13.00
C PRO A 95 1.29 0.73 13.70
N GLN A 96 0.53 0.56 14.80
CA GLN A 96 0.01 1.65 15.61
C GLN A 96 1.12 2.50 16.23
N ILE A 97 2.26 1.91 16.61
CA ILE A 97 3.39 2.64 17.18
C ILE A 97 4.03 3.50 16.09
N ILE A 98 4.25 2.94 14.90
CA ILE A 98 4.82 3.66 13.75
C ILE A 98 3.91 4.85 13.37
N LEU A 99 2.61 4.61 13.25
CA LEU A 99 1.62 5.62 12.87
C LEU A 99 1.49 6.71 13.93
N ASP A 100 1.42 6.34 15.22
CA ASP A 100 1.36 7.30 16.33
C ASP A 100 2.61 8.20 16.39
N ASN A 101 3.80 7.63 16.15
CA ASN A 101 5.05 8.37 16.09
C ASN A 101 5.05 9.36 14.94
N LEU A 102 4.67 8.93 13.73
CA LEU A 102 4.57 9.78 12.55
C LEU A 102 3.53 10.89 12.73
N TYR A 103 2.38 10.57 13.31
CA TYR A 103 1.35 11.54 13.61
C TYR A 103 1.85 12.61 14.58
N ALA A 104 2.51 12.21 15.68
CA ALA A 104 3.08 13.13 16.65
C ALA A 104 4.18 14.04 16.07
N GLU A 105 4.87 13.58 15.02
CA GLU A 105 5.89 14.33 14.28
C GLU A 105 5.30 15.23 13.19
N GLY A 106 3.98 15.19 12.96
CA GLY A 106 3.32 15.95 11.89
C GLY A 106 3.72 15.49 10.49
N LYS A 107 4.06 14.20 10.33
CA LYS A 107 4.48 13.56 9.08
C LYS A 107 3.42 12.66 8.46
N LEU A 108 2.27 12.52 9.10
CA LEU A 108 1.19 11.64 8.68
C LEU A 108 -0.12 12.42 8.63
N GLU A 109 -0.82 12.32 7.51
CA GLU A 109 -2.23 12.72 7.46
C GLU A 109 -3.06 11.78 8.33
N PRO A 110 -3.90 12.30 9.25
CA PRO A 110 -4.73 11.45 10.09
C PRO A 110 -5.62 10.53 9.25
N MET A 111 -5.49 9.22 9.44
CA MET A 111 -6.24 8.23 8.67
C MET A 111 -6.71 7.07 9.56
N ILE A 112 -7.76 6.39 9.14
CA ILE A 112 -8.17 5.09 9.67
C ILE A 112 -7.40 4.01 8.93
N VAL A 113 -6.85 3.02 9.66
CA VAL A 113 -6.23 1.84 9.04
C VAL A 113 -7.06 0.61 9.34
N VAL A 114 -7.44 -0.11 8.29
CA VAL A 114 -8.24 -1.33 8.33
C VAL A 114 -7.35 -2.50 7.98
N MET A 115 -7.17 -3.43 8.91
CA MET A 115 -6.39 -4.66 8.76
C MET A 115 -7.35 -5.85 8.76
N PRO A 116 -7.83 -6.30 7.60
CA PRO A 116 -8.73 -7.45 7.50
C PRO A 116 -7.95 -8.76 7.43
N ASN A 117 -8.67 -9.88 7.52
CA ASN A 117 -8.13 -11.16 7.08
C ASN A 117 -8.33 -11.31 5.56
N GLY A 118 -7.22 -11.24 4.81
CA GLY A 118 -7.20 -11.31 3.35
C GLY A 118 -7.49 -12.70 2.75
N ARG A 119 -7.85 -13.69 3.57
CA ARG A 119 -8.21 -15.05 3.12
C ARG A 119 -9.73 -15.23 3.20
N ALA A 120 -10.44 -14.95 2.10
CA ALA A 120 -11.90 -14.98 1.99
C ALA A 120 -12.42 -16.43 1.88
N MET A 121 -12.52 -17.11 3.00
CA MET A 121 -13.11 -18.45 3.18
C MET A 121 -13.59 -18.64 4.62
N GLU A 122 -14.46 -19.62 4.86
CA GLU A 122 -15.01 -19.88 6.19
C GLU A 122 -13.93 -20.29 7.21
N ASP A 123 -13.02 -21.22 6.83
CA ASP A 123 -11.80 -21.53 7.62
C ASP A 123 -10.66 -20.58 7.23
N ASP A 124 -10.75 -19.36 7.69
CA ASP A 124 -9.82 -18.28 7.36
C ASP A 124 -8.52 -18.28 8.18
N ARG A 125 -8.33 -19.25 9.06
CA ARG A 125 -7.13 -19.33 9.89
C ARG A 125 -5.93 -19.90 9.14
N ALA A 126 -4.74 -19.41 9.48
CA ALA A 126 -3.47 -19.88 8.92
C ALA A 126 -3.03 -21.21 9.57
N THR A 127 -3.88 -22.24 9.49
CA THR A 127 -3.65 -23.57 10.09
C THR A 127 -3.46 -24.64 9.02
N GLY A 128 -2.79 -25.74 9.38
CA GLY A 128 -2.55 -26.85 8.45
C GLY A 128 -1.63 -26.46 7.28
N ASN A 129 -1.96 -26.92 6.08
CA ASN A 129 -1.21 -26.54 4.88
C ASN A 129 -1.71 -25.21 4.33
N ILE A 130 -1.04 -24.10 4.70
CA ILE A 130 -1.39 -22.76 4.27
C ILE A 130 -1.20 -22.55 2.74
N PHE A 131 -0.48 -23.44 2.06
CA PHE A 131 -0.27 -23.44 0.61
C PHE A 131 -1.24 -24.36 -0.13
N ALA A 132 -2.27 -24.90 0.57
CA ALA A 132 -3.31 -25.68 -0.10
C ALA A 132 -4.03 -24.82 -1.16
N PRO A 133 -4.39 -25.39 -2.33
CA PRO A 133 -4.95 -24.61 -3.45
C PRO A 133 -6.16 -23.75 -3.06
N ASP A 134 -7.08 -24.30 -2.27
CA ASP A 134 -8.26 -23.61 -1.76
C ASP A 134 -7.91 -22.41 -0.86
N LYS A 135 -6.89 -22.57 -0.02
CA LYS A 135 -6.39 -21.49 0.86
C LYS A 135 -5.68 -20.39 0.09
N VAL A 136 -4.98 -20.74 -0.98
CA VAL A 136 -4.35 -19.74 -1.88
C VAL A 136 -5.41 -19.04 -2.72
N GLU A 137 -6.40 -19.77 -3.24
CA GLU A 137 -7.52 -19.20 -4.01
C GLU A 137 -8.36 -18.22 -3.16
N ALA A 138 -8.50 -18.49 -1.87
CA ALA A 138 -9.21 -17.59 -0.96
C ALA A 138 -8.62 -16.16 -0.90
N PHE A 139 -7.31 -16.01 -1.16
CA PHE A 139 -6.70 -14.68 -1.28
C PHE A 139 -7.16 -13.94 -2.55
N ALA A 140 -7.42 -14.64 -3.65
CA ALA A 140 -8.01 -14.03 -4.86
C ALA A 140 -9.48 -13.65 -4.63
N ASN A 141 -10.24 -14.52 -3.95
CA ASN A 141 -11.65 -14.28 -3.64
C ASN A 141 -11.87 -13.06 -2.74
N PHE A 142 -10.85 -12.65 -1.98
CA PHE A 142 -10.93 -11.49 -1.11
C PHE A 142 -11.19 -10.17 -1.86
N GLU A 143 -10.91 -10.08 -3.16
CA GLU A 143 -11.30 -8.91 -3.96
C GLU A 143 -12.80 -8.62 -3.85
N GLN A 144 -13.62 -9.65 -4.00
CA GLN A 144 -15.08 -9.52 -3.91
C GLN A 144 -15.53 -9.13 -2.51
N GLU A 145 -14.96 -9.73 -1.47
CA GLU A 145 -15.25 -9.39 -0.08
C GLU A 145 -14.82 -7.95 0.25
N LEU A 146 -13.63 -7.54 -0.19
CA LEU A 146 -13.13 -6.19 0.02
C LEU A 146 -14.08 -5.14 -0.57
N LEU A 147 -14.47 -5.33 -1.84
CA LEU A 147 -15.26 -4.34 -2.57
C LEU A 147 -16.75 -4.34 -2.20
N ASN A 148 -17.32 -5.50 -1.92
CA ASN A 148 -18.77 -5.64 -1.74
C ASN A 148 -19.22 -5.71 -0.28
N ASP A 149 -18.33 -6.15 0.64
CA ASP A 149 -18.67 -6.35 2.05
C ASP A 149 -17.91 -5.39 2.96
N LEU A 150 -16.57 -5.40 2.92
CA LEU A 150 -15.75 -4.69 3.89
C LEU A 150 -15.75 -3.17 3.68
N ILE A 151 -15.50 -2.69 2.46
CA ILE A 151 -15.52 -1.23 2.18
C ILE A 151 -16.88 -0.64 2.52
N PRO A 152 -18.03 -1.18 2.07
CA PRO A 152 -19.34 -0.67 2.46
C PRO A 152 -19.59 -0.69 3.98
N PHE A 153 -19.11 -1.72 4.69
CA PHE A 153 -19.22 -1.79 6.15
C PHE A 153 -18.43 -0.65 6.83
N ILE A 154 -17.20 -0.40 6.39
CA ILE A 154 -16.36 0.68 6.94
C ILE A 154 -17.01 2.05 6.69
N GLU A 155 -17.50 2.30 5.48
CA GLU A 155 -18.15 3.55 5.10
C GLU A 155 -19.46 3.82 5.86
N GLN A 156 -20.17 2.76 6.26
CA GLN A 156 -21.39 2.87 7.05
C GLN A 156 -21.11 3.03 8.56
N THR A 157 -19.97 2.55 9.04
CA THR A 157 -19.67 2.44 10.48
C THR A 157 -18.76 3.57 10.97
N TYR A 158 -17.88 4.06 10.10
CA TYR A 158 -16.87 5.07 10.45
C TYR A 158 -17.06 6.34 9.61
N PRO A 159 -16.71 7.51 10.17
CA PRO A 159 -16.74 8.77 9.43
C PRO A 159 -15.56 8.86 8.45
N VAL A 160 -15.70 8.23 7.30
CA VAL A 160 -14.66 8.14 6.27
C VAL A 160 -15.12 8.76 4.96
N TYR A 161 -14.15 9.24 4.16
CA TYR A 161 -14.40 9.60 2.78
C TYR A 161 -14.71 8.35 1.95
N THR A 162 -15.59 8.48 0.95
CA THR A 162 -16.03 7.37 0.11
C THR A 162 -15.47 7.41 -1.31
N ASP A 163 -14.70 8.43 -1.63
CA ASP A 163 -14.05 8.58 -2.93
C ASP A 163 -12.69 7.88 -2.98
N ARG A 164 -12.19 7.68 -4.20
CA ARG A 164 -10.92 7.01 -4.48
C ARG A 164 -9.68 7.78 -4.00
N GLU A 165 -9.77 9.10 -3.98
CA GLU A 165 -8.67 9.99 -3.59
C GLU A 165 -8.33 9.86 -2.10
N HIS A 166 -9.28 9.36 -1.32
CA HIS A 166 -9.12 9.13 0.12
C HIS A 166 -9.09 7.64 0.49
N ARG A 167 -8.86 6.75 -0.48
CA ARG A 167 -8.79 5.31 -0.23
C ARG A 167 -7.48 4.71 -0.76
N ALA A 168 -6.72 4.11 0.16
CA ALA A 168 -5.46 3.43 -0.12
C ALA A 168 -5.57 1.93 0.13
N LEU A 169 -4.81 1.16 -0.65
CA LEU A 169 -4.68 -0.28 -0.50
C LEU A 169 -3.20 -0.65 -0.51
N ALA A 170 -2.70 -1.27 0.55
CA ALA A 170 -1.33 -1.74 0.61
C ALA A 170 -1.23 -3.07 1.36
N GLY A 171 -0.13 -3.77 1.20
CA GLY A 171 0.09 -5.02 1.92
C GLY A 171 1.45 -5.63 1.67
N LEU A 172 1.75 -6.66 2.45
CA LEU A 172 3.01 -7.39 2.42
C LEU A 172 2.83 -8.80 1.85
N SER A 173 3.84 -9.31 1.14
CA SER A 173 3.85 -10.68 0.63
C SER A 173 2.60 -11.03 -0.20
N MET A 174 1.77 -12.00 0.23
CA MET A 174 0.47 -12.30 -0.40
C MET A 174 -0.44 -11.07 -0.44
N GLY A 175 -0.50 -10.28 0.64
CA GLY A 175 -1.22 -9.02 0.69
C GLY A 175 -0.64 -7.97 -0.26
N GLY A 176 0.67 -7.97 -0.49
CA GLY A 176 1.30 -7.13 -1.51
C GLY A 176 0.81 -7.46 -2.91
N GLY A 177 0.76 -8.77 -3.24
CA GLY A 177 0.18 -9.23 -4.50
C GLY A 177 -1.31 -8.90 -4.64
N GLN A 178 -2.10 -9.06 -3.56
CA GLN A 178 -3.49 -8.64 -3.53
C GLN A 178 -3.63 -7.14 -3.78
N SER A 179 -2.82 -6.33 -3.10
CA SER A 179 -2.89 -4.87 -3.22
C SER A 179 -2.59 -4.40 -4.65
N LEU A 180 -1.61 -4.99 -5.32
CA LEU A 180 -1.34 -4.71 -6.72
C LEU A 180 -2.48 -5.20 -7.63
N ASN A 181 -2.94 -6.44 -7.44
CA ASN A 181 -4.00 -7.03 -8.26
C ASN A 181 -5.32 -6.25 -8.18
N PHE A 182 -5.74 -5.92 -6.95
CA PHE A 182 -7.03 -5.29 -6.69
C PHE A 182 -6.97 -3.78 -6.88
N GLY A 183 -5.88 -3.13 -6.41
CA GLY A 183 -5.71 -1.70 -6.51
C GLY A 183 -5.58 -1.23 -7.96
N LEU A 184 -4.76 -1.92 -8.76
CA LEU A 184 -4.58 -1.60 -10.17
C LEU A 184 -5.74 -2.09 -11.05
N GLY A 185 -6.43 -3.17 -10.62
CA GLY A 185 -7.64 -3.66 -11.29
C GLY A 185 -8.90 -2.82 -11.01
N ASN A 186 -8.87 -1.93 -10.00
CA ASN A 186 -10.02 -1.12 -9.59
C ASN A 186 -9.61 0.35 -9.34
N LEU A 187 -9.04 0.99 -10.36
CA LEU A 187 -8.55 2.37 -10.29
C LEU A 187 -9.65 3.41 -10.00
N ASP A 188 -10.92 3.07 -10.19
CA ASP A 188 -12.05 3.88 -9.75
C ASP A 188 -12.32 3.80 -8.25
N MET A 189 -11.70 2.86 -7.56
CA MET A 189 -11.84 2.64 -6.12
C MET A 189 -10.61 3.09 -5.33
N PHE A 190 -9.41 3.00 -5.91
CA PHE A 190 -8.15 3.25 -5.22
C PHE A 190 -7.26 4.20 -6.03
N ALA A 191 -6.80 5.28 -5.39
CA ALA A 191 -5.80 6.19 -5.96
C ALA A 191 -4.38 5.95 -5.43
N TRP A 192 -4.24 5.20 -4.33
CA TRP A 192 -2.99 4.97 -3.62
C TRP A 192 -2.81 3.48 -3.42
N VAL A 193 -1.76 2.92 -4.03
CA VAL A 193 -1.53 1.46 -4.04
C VAL A 193 -0.09 1.17 -3.63
N GLY A 194 0.09 0.18 -2.72
CA GLY A 194 1.39 -0.25 -2.24
C GLY A 194 1.56 -1.76 -2.21
N GLY A 195 2.61 -2.28 -2.85
CA GLY A 195 2.99 -3.70 -2.78
C GLY A 195 4.36 -3.86 -2.15
N PHE A 196 4.42 -4.42 -0.93
CA PHE A 196 5.65 -4.67 -0.18
C PHE A 196 6.06 -6.12 -0.32
N SER A 197 7.22 -6.40 -0.93
CA SER A 197 7.71 -7.77 -1.17
C SER A 197 6.63 -8.69 -1.77
N SER A 198 5.96 -8.24 -2.82
CA SER A 198 4.78 -8.92 -3.39
C SER A 198 5.06 -10.37 -3.78
N ALA A 199 4.14 -11.28 -3.41
CA ALA A 199 4.28 -12.72 -3.58
C ALA A 199 3.86 -13.22 -4.99
N PRO A 200 4.05 -14.52 -5.31
CA PRO A 200 3.74 -15.09 -6.63
C PRO A 200 2.27 -15.03 -7.07
N ASN A 201 1.33 -14.68 -6.18
CA ASN A 201 -0.05 -14.39 -6.55
C ASN A 201 -0.21 -13.08 -7.34
N THR A 202 0.85 -12.27 -7.43
CA THR A 202 0.87 -11.06 -8.25
C THR A 202 0.76 -11.43 -9.72
N LYS A 203 -0.25 -10.90 -10.40
CA LYS A 203 -0.46 -11.06 -11.86
C LYS A 203 0.77 -10.60 -12.65
N GLN A 204 0.83 -10.95 -13.92
CA GLN A 204 1.85 -10.38 -14.80
C GLN A 204 1.59 -8.87 -14.97
N PRO A 205 2.64 -8.07 -15.21
CA PRO A 205 2.48 -6.62 -15.27
C PRO A 205 1.45 -6.14 -16.29
N GLU A 206 1.37 -6.80 -17.45
CA GLU A 206 0.40 -6.51 -18.51
C GLU A 206 -1.05 -6.81 -18.09
N GLU A 207 -1.23 -7.72 -17.12
CA GLU A 207 -2.54 -8.06 -16.55
C GLU A 207 -2.87 -7.17 -15.35
N LEU A 208 -1.85 -6.65 -14.65
CA LEU A 208 -2.02 -5.70 -13.55
C LEU A 208 -2.52 -4.36 -14.05
N LEU A 209 -1.92 -3.85 -15.10
CA LEU A 209 -2.24 -2.54 -15.67
C LEU A 209 -2.27 -2.64 -17.20
N PRO A 210 -3.36 -3.18 -17.77
CA PRO A 210 -3.48 -3.37 -19.22
C PRO A 210 -3.59 -2.07 -20.00
N ASP A 211 -4.02 -0.98 -19.35
CA ASP A 211 -4.01 0.38 -19.89
C ASP A 211 -3.09 1.28 -19.04
N PRO A 212 -1.81 1.43 -19.41
CA PRO A 212 -0.88 2.29 -18.68
C PRO A 212 -1.28 3.76 -18.63
N GLU A 213 -2.02 4.27 -19.63
CA GLU A 213 -2.49 5.66 -19.63
C GLU A 213 -3.53 5.89 -18.53
N GLU A 214 -4.43 4.93 -18.30
CA GLU A 214 -5.37 4.99 -17.17
C GLU A 214 -4.62 5.05 -15.82
N GLY A 215 -3.54 4.28 -15.68
CA GLY A 215 -2.70 4.33 -14.49
C GLY A 215 -2.06 5.69 -14.28
N LYS A 216 -1.56 6.34 -15.35
CA LYS A 216 -0.98 7.69 -15.28
C LYS A 216 -2.00 8.75 -14.84
N GLU A 217 -3.24 8.60 -15.27
CA GLU A 217 -4.31 9.57 -14.98
C GLU A 217 -4.91 9.38 -13.58
N LYS A 218 -5.00 8.13 -13.11
CA LYS A 218 -5.76 7.81 -11.92
C LYS A 218 -4.91 7.57 -10.66
N LEU A 219 -3.65 7.18 -10.77
CA LEU A 219 -2.83 6.90 -9.59
C LEU A 219 -2.22 8.18 -9.01
N ASN A 220 -2.48 8.42 -7.73
CA ASN A 220 -1.78 9.44 -6.95
C ASN A 220 -0.44 8.91 -6.43
N LEU A 221 -0.41 7.61 -6.05
CA LEU A 221 0.80 6.91 -5.64
C LEU A 221 0.71 5.43 -6.03
N LEU A 222 1.75 4.92 -6.67
CA LEU A 222 2.04 3.51 -6.78
C LEU A 222 3.41 3.25 -6.16
N TRP A 223 3.43 2.47 -5.07
CA TRP A 223 4.62 2.08 -4.34
C TRP A 223 4.91 0.60 -4.54
N ILE A 224 6.13 0.28 -4.95
CA ILE A 224 6.61 -1.10 -5.10
C ILE A 224 7.94 -1.19 -4.36
N SER A 225 8.02 -2.07 -3.38
CA SER A 225 9.24 -2.25 -2.60
C SER A 225 9.60 -3.72 -2.42
N CYS A 226 10.87 -3.96 -2.10
CA CYS A 226 11.36 -5.30 -1.75
C CYS A 226 12.72 -5.23 -1.06
N GLY A 227 12.97 -6.16 -0.15
CA GLY A 227 14.30 -6.38 0.40
C GLY A 227 15.26 -6.96 -0.65
N LEU A 228 16.51 -6.47 -0.68
CA LEU A 228 17.55 -6.94 -1.60
C LEU A 228 17.92 -8.42 -1.41
N GLY A 229 17.71 -8.96 -0.20
CA GLY A 229 17.91 -10.37 0.12
C GLY A 229 16.65 -11.23 -0.03
N ASP A 230 15.55 -10.65 -0.49
CA ASP A 230 14.28 -11.36 -0.65
C ASP A 230 14.27 -12.21 -1.93
N ASN A 231 13.92 -13.49 -1.78
CA ASN A 231 13.78 -14.41 -2.91
C ASN A 231 12.65 -14.02 -3.89
N LEU A 232 11.75 -13.11 -3.50
CA LEU A 232 10.64 -12.60 -4.31
C LEU A 232 10.96 -11.31 -5.06
N LEU A 233 12.17 -10.76 -4.92
CA LEU A 233 12.61 -9.51 -5.55
C LEU A 233 12.29 -9.44 -7.05
N SER A 234 12.39 -10.56 -7.76
CA SER A 234 12.10 -10.62 -9.20
C SER A 234 10.65 -10.23 -9.56
N ILE A 235 9.70 -10.40 -8.62
CA ILE A 235 8.29 -10.05 -8.83
C ILE A 235 8.12 -8.52 -8.80
N SER A 236 8.68 -7.87 -7.79
CA SER A 236 8.69 -6.41 -7.70
C SER A 236 9.44 -5.78 -8.87
N LYS A 237 10.59 -6.36 -9.24
CA LYS A 237 11.43 -5.87 -10.32
C LYS A 237 10.75 -5.93 -11.69
N ARG A 238 10.10 -7.05 -12.06
CA ARG A 238 9.39 -7.15 -13.34
C ARG A 238 8.25 -6.14 -13.45
N THR A 239 7.55 -5.88 -12.32
CA THR A 239 6.48 -4.89 -12.28
C THR A 239 7.05 -3.48 -12.48
N HIS A 240 8.15 -3.14 -11.79
CA HIS A 240 8.87 -1.90 -11.98
C HIS A 240 9.32 -1.71 -13.43
N GLU A 241 9.99 -2.71 -14.03
CA GLU A 241 10.49 -2.65 -15.40
C GLU A 241 9.37 -2.36 -16.42
N TYR A 242 8.21 -2.99 -16.26
CA TYR A 242 7.04 -2.71 -17.10
C TYR A 242 6.53 -1.27 -16.93
N LEU A 243 6.42 -0.78 -15.71
CA LEU A 243 5.95 0.58 -15.43
C LEU A 243 6.93 1.64 -15.95
N GLU A 244 8.24 1.40 -15.86
CA GLU A 244 9.28 2.26 -16.45
C GLU A 244 9.16 2.29 -17.99
N GLU A 245 9.02 1.12 -18.64
CA GLU A 245 8.87 1.03 -20.10
C GLU A 245 7.66 1.83 -20.60
N HIS A 246 6.57 1.85 -19.82
CA HIS A 246 5.34 2.55 -20.17
C HIS A 246 5.25 3.97 -19.59
N ASN A 247 6.30 4.44 -18.90
CA ASN A 247 6.35 5.75 -18.24
C ASN A 247 5.18 6.00 -17.27
N VAL A 248 4.77 4.97 -16.53
CA VAL A 248 3.77 5.09 -15.45
C VAL A 248 4.48 5.62 -14.20
N PRO A 249 4.04 6.75 -13.63
CA PRO A 249 4.64 7.28 -12.41
C PRO A 249 4.49 6.30 -11.24
N HIS A 250 5.60 5.90 -10.64
CA HIS A 250 5.63 5.01 -9.47
C HIS A 250 6.90 5.21 -8.66
N ILE A 251 6.91 4.72 -7.45
CA ILE A 251 8.11 4.62 -6.61
C ILE A 251 8.51 3.15 -6.57
N TYR A 252 9.74 2.88 -7.01
CA TYR A 252 10.39 1.59 -6.80
C TYR A 252 11.48 1.74 -5.74
N TYR A 253 11.37 0.94 -4.67
CA TYR A 253 12.26 1.05 -3.52
C TYR A 253 12.84 -0.31 -3.15
N GLU A 254 14.16 -0.42 -3.21
CA GLU A 254 14.91 -1.57 -2.74
C GLU A 254 15.69 -1.19 -1.48
N GLU A 255 15.70 -2.07 -0.49
CA GLU A 255 16.41 -1.85 0.76
C GLU A 255 17.18 -3.10 1.24
N PRO A 256 18.19 -2.96 2.12
CA PRO A 256 18.81 -4.10 2.79
C PRO A 256 17.77 -4.85 3.62
N GLY A 257 17.77 -6.18 3.55
CA GLY A 257 16.84 -7.03 4.30
C GLY A 257 16.32 -8.17 3.44
N GLY A 258 15.48 -9.00 4.03
CA GLY A 258 14.90 -10.18 3.42
C GLY A 258 13.39 -10.08 3.27
N HIS A 259 12.73 -11.25 3.33
CA HIS A 259 11.26 -11.36 3.35
C HIS A 259 10.78 -11.35 4.81
N ASP A 260 10.84 -10.21 5.46
CA ASP A 260 10.66 -10.09 6.90
C ASP A 260 10.02 -8.77 7.34
N PHE A 261 9.61 -8.70 8.60
CA PHE A 261 8.93 -7.54 9.16
C PHE A 261 9.83 -6.32 9.36
N ASP A 262 11.15 -6.44 9.41
CA ASP A 262 12.01 -5.27 9.50
C ASP A 262 11.93 -4.43 8.21
N VAL A 263 11.90 -5.11 7.05
CA VAL A 263 11.66 -4.49 5.74
C VAL A 263 10.24 -3.89 5.69
N TRP A 264 9.21 -4.63 6.07
CA TRP A 264 7.81 -4.17 5.94
C TRP A 264 7.44 -3.06 6.92
N LYS A 265 8.06 -2.99 8.09
CA LYS A 265 7.93 -1.84 9.01
C LYS A 265 8.50 -0.56 8.39
N ASN A 266 9.68 -0.66 7.76
CA ASN A 266 10.29 0.45 7.04
C ASN A 266 9.42 0.89 5.85
N ASP A 267 8.89 -0.07 5.10
CA ASP A 267 7.94 0.20 4.01
C ASP A 267 6.69 0.95 4.51
N LEU A 268 6.08 0.48 5.58
CA LEU A 268 4.92 1.15 6.18
C LEU A 268 5.26 2.58 6.62
N TYR A 269 6.42 2.78 7.27
CA TYR A 269 6.89 4.10 7.69
C TYR A 269 7.06 5.04 6.50
N LEU A 270 7.66 4.58 5.41
CA LEU A 270 7.92 5.39 4.22
C LEU A 270 6.67 5.65 3.39
N PHE A 271 5.86 4.63 3.20
CA PHE A 271 4.63 4.68 2.39
C PHE A 271 3.58 5.59 3.03
N SER A 272 3.30 5.39 4.33
CA SER A 272 2.24 6.12 5.02
C SER A 272 2.45 7.64 5.03
N GLN A 273 3.70 8.12 5.08
CA GLN A 273 4.03 9.55 4.99
C GLN A 273 3.70 10.17 3.62
N ARG A 274 3.42 9.37 2.60
CA ARG A 274 3.12 9.82 1.24
C ARG A 274 1.64 9.76 0.90
N LEU A 275 0.86 9.18 1.79
CA LEU A 275 -0.58 9.03 1.57
C LEU A 275 -1.33 10.34 1.81
N PHE A 276 -2.31 10.60 0.97
CA PHE A 276 -3.33 11.66 1.14
C PHE A 276 -2.78 13.09 1.24
N ASN A 277 -1.56 13.35 0.71
CA ASN A 277 -0.91 14.66 0.69
C ASN A 277 -1.19 15.43 -0.61
#